data_05a960f89df662478f594456aa467b7d
#
_entry.id   05a960f89df662478f594456aa467b7d
#
_cell.length_a   1.000
_cell.length_b   1.000
_cell.length_c   1.000
_cell.angle_alpha   90.00
_cell.angle_beta   90.00
_cell.angle_gamma   90.00
#
_symmetry.space_group_name_H-M   'P 1'
#
loop_
_entity.id
_entity.type
_entity.pdbx_description
1 polymer ?
#
loop_
_entity_poly.entity_id
_entity_poly.type
_entity_poly.pdbx_seq_one_letter_code
_entity_poly.pdbx_strand_id
1 'polypeptide(L)'
;MKKSLLICWLLLSFTVSSQGHDSLIWNNSVLLKTVWLDPPPSPLVLFQFSARIVVKEKVQKFDRTVHRHLYSEAQWIRSESFMADSLENRYRPLAQLYFDCYELEARKVQELINMQNNTVPDPDIALFAMQKAQIAMSTVRTLTNEGKDTVQLRQLRHYMDSALSVTPRTDIPAWEYQHVAIGFDVGPGLSVFSGEMADYFHPLAGWSLGAAFRYRRFMADYRILSGRTHSKKEFYLEDFKFSDTSRLQINQGTLSFGICVIDKPKWTVAPYAAFSTFRIINREEPDGSLYRRGPAFANIEGGLLAEWNFLPFYQNNSSLLSWKMLFKGGYSTADYLHVINGGSLKIQVGIGLTVNAIRTIPFNEN
;
A
#
# COMPACT_ATOMS: atom_id res chain seq x y z
N MET A 1 -2.46 0.77 -33.93
CA MET A 1 -1.24 1.08 -33.18
C MET A 1 -1.24 2.43 -32.42
N LYS A 2 -2.39 2.97 -31.94
CA LYS A 2 -2.43 4.25 -31.20
C LYS A 2 -2.98 4.16 -29.77
N LYS A 3 -3.29 2.95 -29.26
CA LYS A 3 -3.83 2.76 -27.90
C LYS A 3 -2.82 2.22 -26.87
N SER A 4 -1.63 1.82 -27.29
CA SER A 4 -0.60 1.32 -26.36
C SER A 4 0.28 2.41 -25.75
N LEU A 5 0.22 3.64 -26.23
CA LEU A 5 1.02 4.76 -25.71
C LEU A 5 0.42 5.42 -24.45
N LEU A 6 -0.89 5.26 -24.23
CA LEU A 6 -1.57 5.92 -23.11
C LEU A 6 -1.28 5.25 -21.76
N ILE A 7 -0.98 3.96 -21.75
CA ILE A 7 -0.66 3.19 -20.53
C ILE A 7 0.76 3.48 -20.05
N CYS A 8 1.70 3.74 -20.96
CA CYS A 8 3.07 4.15 -20.60
C CYS A 8 3.12 5.57 -20.00
N TRP A 9 2.22 6.46 -20.37
CA TRP A 9 2.19 7.84 -19.85
C TRP A 9 1.65 7.93 -18.43
N LEU A 10 0.75 7.02 -18.03
CA LEU A 10 0.23 6.94 -16.66
C LEU A 10 1.21 6.33 -15.65
N LEU A 11 2.24 5.62 -16.13
CA LEU A 11 3.29 5.05 -15.29
C LEU A 11 4.49 5.99 -15.08
N LEU A 12 4.60 7.06 -15.86
CA LEU A 12 5.73 8.00 -15.82
C LEU A 12 5.47 9.30 -15.04
N SER A 13 4.26 9.52 -14.53
CA SER A 13 3.92 10.73 -13.77
C SER A 13 4.12 10.61 -12.25
N PHE A 14 4.67 9.50 -11.75
CA PHE A 14 5.25 9.45 -10.41
C PHE A 14 6.73 9.85 -10.45
N THR A 15 7.02 11.05 -10.89
CA THR A 15 8.27 11.70 -10.50
C THR A 15 8.17 11.94 -9.00
N VAL A 16 8.77 11.06 -8.23
CA VAL A 16 9.20 11.35 -6.87
C VAL A 16 10.03 12.62 -6.97
N SER A 17 9.45 13.74 -6.61
CA SER A 17 10.17 14.97 -6.36
C SER A 17 11.22 14.64 -5.31
N SER A 18 12.45 14.37 -5.74
CA SER A 18 13.62 14.36 -4.88
C SER A 18 13.85 15.79 -4.41
N GLN A 19 13.10 16.24 -3.41
CA GLN A 19 13.49 17.40 -2.61
C GLN A 19 14.69 16.97 -1.77
N GLY A 20 15.83 16.77 -2.44
CA GLY A 20 17.10 16.52 -1.81
C GLY A 20 17.77 17.83 -1.43
N HIS A 21 18.16 17.95 -0.18
CA HIS A 21 19.24 18.78 0.36
C HIS A 21 19.00 20.24 0.74
N ASP A 22 17.81 20.83 0.57
CA ASP A 22 17.57 22.21 0.98
C ASP A 22 17.03 22.35 2.42
N SER A 23 16.71 21.26 3.08
CA SER A 23 16.21 21.28 4.46
C SER A 23 17.02 20.39 5.39
N LEU A 24 17.31 20.90 6.58
CA LEU A 24 17.94 20.17 7.68
C LEU A 24 16.89 19.83 8.74
N ILE A 25 16.93 18.57 9.19
CA ILE A 25 16.12 18.12 10.32
C ILE A 25 16.78 18.58 11.60
N TRP A 26 15.97 18.97 12.59
CA TRP A 26 16.47 19.38 13.88
C TRP A 26 17.35 18.30 14.53
N ASN A 27 18.50 18.76 15.01
CA ASN A 27 19.40 17.98 15.84
C ASN A 27 20.01 18.94 16.86
N ASN A 28 20.03 18.57 18.12
CA ASN A 28 20.42 19.42 19.25
C ASN A 28 21.75 20.21 19.11
N SER A 29 22.63 19.82 18.19
CA SER A 29 23.93 20.44 18.02
C SER A 29 24.23 20.96 16.60
N VAL A 30 23.30 20.76 15.64
CA VAL A 30 23.60 20.97 14.22
C VAL A 30 23.93 22.41 13.87
N LEU A 31 23.09 23.37 14.27
CA LEU A 31 23.33 24.78 13.92
C LEU A 31 24.52 25.38 14.65
N LEU A 32 24.85 24.86 15.82
CA LEU A 32 26.00 25.38 16.60
C LEU A 32 27.36 24.97 16.04
N LYS A 33 27.43 23.91 15.23
CA LYS A 33 28.72 23.30 14.85
C LYS A 33 29.05 23.22 13.38
N THR A 34 28.05 23.07 12.49
CA THR A 34 28.32 22.55 11.13
C THR A 34 27.58 23.20 9.97
N VAL A 35 26.66 24.13 10.20
CA VAL A 35 25.84 24.68 9.13
C VAL A 35 26.30 26.09 8.77
N TRP A 36 26.72 26.24 7.52
CA TRP A 36 26.94 27.53 6.90
C TRP A 36 25.63 28.12 6.43
N LEU A 37 25.29 29.30 6.92
CA LEU A 37 24.20 30.10 6.36
C LEU A 37 24.76 30.88 5.17
N ASP A 38 23.99 30.90 4.09
CA ASP A 38 24.40 31.70 2.94
C ASP A 38 24.45 33.21 3.30
N PRO A 39 25.33 33.99 2.67
CA PRO A 39 25.37 35.43 2.90
C PRO A 39 24.03 36.05 2.49
N PRO A 40 23.59 37.12 3.19
CA PRO A 40 22.31 37.73 2.91
C PRO A 40 22.25 38.29 1.50
N PRO A 41 21.11 38.19 0.81
CA PRO A 41 20.94 38.68 -0.57
C PRO A 41 21.01 40.20 -0.66
N SER A 42 20.95 40.89 0.47
CA SER A 42 21.05 42.35 0.57
C SER A 42 21.78 42.75 1.85
N PRO A 43 22.64 43.79 1.83
CA PRO A 43 23.32 44.27 3.00
C PRO A 43 22.36 44.83 4.09
N LEU A 44 21.10 45.03 3.76
CA LEU A 44 20.09 45.49 4.71
C LEU A 44 19.51 44.34 5.55
N VAL A 45 19.65 43.07 5.08
CA VAL A 45 19.18 41.88 5.81
C VAL A 45 20.39 41.28 6.54
N LEU A 46 20.52 41.53 7.81
CA LEU A 46 21.62 41.00 8.61
C LEU A 46 21.40 39.54 9.04
N PHE A 47 20.15 39.15 9.23
CA PHE A 47 19.77 37.86 9.68
C PHE A 47 18.32 37.53 9.29
N GLN A 48 18.11 36.35 8.73
CA GLN A 48 16.79 35.77 8.46
C GLN A 48 16.84 34.28 8.78
N PHE A 49 15.83 33.79 9.45
CA PHE A 49 15.67 32.38 9.77
C PHE A 49 14.29 31.89 9.32
N SER A 50 14.28 30.80 8.58
CA SER A 50 13.06 30.14 8.14
C SER A 50 13.09 28.67 8.54
N ALA A 51 11.99 28.21 9.14
CA ALA A 51 11.77 26.81 9.48
C ALA A 51 10.29 26.47 9.34
N ARG A 52 10.01 25.17 9.22
CA ARG A 52 8.66 24.63 9.14
C ARG A 52 8.52 23.38 9.97
N ILE A 53 7.28 23.06 10.37
CA ILE A 53 6.91 21.79 10.98
C ILE A 53 6.26 20.95 9.88
N VAL A 54 6.77 19.73 9.67
CA VAL A 54 6.30 18.82 8.63
C VAL A 54 5.91 17.51 9.27
N VAL A 55 4.72 17.00 8.92
CA VAL A 55 4.33 15.64 9.24
C VAL A 55 4.68 14.75 8.07
N LYS A 56 5.51 13.75 8.31
CA LYS A 56 5.97 12.78 7.33
C LYS A 56 5.51 11.38 7.67
N GLU A 57 5.38 10.56 6.65
CA GLU A 57 5.12 9.13 6.80
C GLU A 57 6.35 8.32 6.41
N LYS A 58 6.77 7.40 7.28
CA LYS A 58 7.79 6.39 7.00
C LYS A 58 7.18 5.00 7.19
N VAL A 59 7.19 4.20 6.15
CA VAL A 59 6.71 2.82 6.20
C VAL A 59 7.89 1.88 6.21
N GLN A 60 8.07 1.14 7.30
CA GLN A 60 9.06 0.06 7.42
C GLN A 60 8.32 -1.27 7.45
N LYS A 61 8.74 -2.22 6.61
CA LYS A 61 8.14 -3.55 6.50
C LYS A 61 9.13 -4.57 7.01
N PHE A 62 8.78 -5.25 8.08
CA PHE A 62 9.55 -6.36 8.65
C PHE A 62 8.67 -7.61 8.65
N ASP A 63 9.00 -8.59 7.85
CA ASP A 63 8.30 -9.88 7.77
C ASP A 63 6.76 -9.78 7.87
N ARG A 64 6.17 -9.90 9.06
CA ARG A 64 4.73 -9.80 9.33
C ARG A 64 4.32 -8.47 9.96
N THR A 65 5.27 -7.60 10.27
CA THR A 65 5.00 -6.30 10.87
C THR A 65 5.18 -5.18 9.85
N VAL A 66 4.25 -4.23 9.86
CA VAL A 66 4.37 -2.96 9.15
C VAL A 66 4.46 -1.88 10.20
N HIS A 67 5.63 -1.26 10.26
CA HIS A 67 5.80 -0.06 11.05
C HIS A 67 5.48 1.12 10.15
N ARG A 68 4.34 1.74 10.39
CA ARG A 68 3.96 2.98 9.74
C ARG A 68 4.23 4.10 10.71
N HIS A 69 5.16 4.93 10.34
CA HIS A 69 5.60 6.03 11.15
C HIS A 69 5.05 7.34 10.59
N LEU A 70 4.01 7.90 11.23
CA LEU A 70 3.73 9.32 11.10
C LEU A 70 4.58 10.03 12.15
N TYR A 71 5.46 10.88 11.69
CA TYR A 71 6.31 11.64 12.57
C TYR A 71 6.33 13.12 12.18
N SER A 72 6.26 13.94 13.20
CA SER A 72 6.41 15.37 13.08
C SER A 72 7.87 15.75 13.30
N GLU A 73 8.41 16.60 12.46
CA GLU A 73 9.76 17.10 12.59
C GLU A 73 9.84 18.59 12.26
N ALA A 74 10.71 19.28 12.97
CA ALA A 74 11.11 20.61 12.58
C ALA A 74 12.16 20.54 11.47
N GLN A 75 11.94 21.27 10.40
CA GLN A 75 12.85 21.41 9.29
C GLN A 75 13.28 22.86 9.12
N TRP A 76 14.57 23.08 9.11
CA TRP A 76 15.15 24.36 8.75
C TRP A 76 15.29 24.45 7.22
N ILE A 77 14.89 25.59 6.65
CA ILE A 77 14.93 25.83 5.20
C ILE A 77 16.16 26.69 4.89
N ARG A 78 17.15 26.06 4.31
CA ARG A 78 18.44 26.68 4.04
C ARG A 78 18.32 27.83 3.04
N SER A 79 17.64 27.64 1.94
CA SER A 79 17.46 28.63 0.86
C SER A 79 16.75 29.92 1.31
N GLU A 80 16.02 29.84 2.43
CA GLU A 80 15.27 30.96 2.99
C GLU A 80 15.95 31.55 4.25
N SER A 81 17.15 31.07 4.61
CA SER A 81 17.84 31.47 5.85
C SER A 81 19.19 32.05 5.54
N PHE A 82 19.45 33.25 6.06
CA PHE A 82 20.63 34.04 5.76
C PHE A 82 21.24 34.61 7.05
N MET A 83 22.56 34.77 7.07
CA MET A 83 23.28 35.37 8.17
C MET A 83 24.53 36.09 7.67
N ALA A 84 24.75 37.33 8.14
CA ALA A 84 25.97 38.04 7.86
C ALA A 84 27.14 37.41 8.63
N ASP A 85 28.23 37.06 7.96
CA ASP A 85 29.42 36.39 8.54
C ASP A 85 29.99 37.15 9.73
N SER A 86 30.02 38.49 9.67
CA SER A 86 30.50 39.34 10.75
C SER A 86 29.70 39.24 12.04
N LEU A 87 28.48 38.66 12.01
CA LEU A 87 27.55 38.54 13.13
C LEU A 87 27.26 37.09 13.52
N GLU A 88 28.06 36.16 13.04
CA GLU A 88 27.87 34.72 13.26
C GLU A 88 27.79 34.40 14.77
N ASN A 89 28.71 34.88 15.57
CA ASN A 89 28.75 34.62 17.02
C ASN A 89 27.46 35.06 17.74
N ARG A 90 26.79 36.07 17.21
CA ARG A 90 25.53 36.60 17.77
C ARG A 90 24.33 35.85 17.28
N TYR A 91 24.23 35.62 15.99
CA TYR A 91 23.00 35.07 15.37
C TYR A 91 22.94 33.56 15.35
N ARG A 92 24.06 32.85 15.35
CA ARG A 92 24.07 31.39 15.37
C ARG A 92 23.40 30.81 16.62
N PRO A 93 23.70 31.25 17.86
CA PRO A 93 22.98 30.80 19.04
C PRO A 93 21.49 31.16 19.02
N LEU A 94 21.15 32.33 18.47
CA LEU A 94 19.76 32.76 18.31
C LEU A 94 19.02 31.91 17.31
N ALA A 95 19.64 31.59 16.17
CA ALA A 95 19.05 30.70 15.16
C ALA A 95 18.79 29.29 15.72
N GLN A 96 19.73 28.78 16.53
CA GLN A 96 19.49 27.47 17.19
C GLN A 96 18.30 27.56 18.14
N LEU A 97 18.18 28.61 18.92
CA LEU A 97 17.06 28.80 19.84
C LEU A 97 15.71 28.92 19.10
N TYR A 98 15.71 29.58 17.94
CA TYR A 98 14.55 29.63 17.07
C TYR A 98 14.17 28.23 16.55
N PHE A 99 15.16 27.45 16.13
CA PHE A 99 14.94 26.10 15.65
C PHE A 99 14.41 25.18 16.77
N ASP A 100 14.88 25.37 18.00
CA ASP A 100 14.41 24.65 19.17
C ASP A 100 12.92 24.94 19.48
N CYS A 101 12.47 26.20 19.25
CA CYS A 101 11.05 26.54 19.36
C CYS A 101 10.19 25.71 18.37
N TYR A 102 10.64 25.58 17.12
CA TYR A 102 9.94 24.74 16.14
C TYR A 102 9.97 23.26 16.52
N GLU A 103 11.10 22.79 17.03
CA GLU A 103 11.22 21.38 17.48
C GLU A 103 10.28 21.09 18.67
N LEU A 104 10.19 21.99 19.64
CA LEU A 104 9.30 21.82 20.78
C LEU A 104 7.83 21.69 20.33
N GLU A 105 7.40 22.54 19.40
CA GLU A 105 6.04 22.47 18.85
C GLU A 105 5.86 21.22 17.95
N ALA A 106 6.89 20.80 17.20
CA ALA A 106 6.85 19.55 16.43
C ALA A 106 6.67 18.32 17.35
N ARG A 107 7.31 18.31 18.52
CA ARG A 107 7.13 17.23 19.51
C ARG A 107 5.71 17.19 20.09
N LYS A 108 5.09 18.34 20.32
CA LYS A 108 3.67 18.41 20.73
C LYS A 108 2.73 17.88 19.65
N VAL A 109 3.01 18.20 18.37
CA VAL A 109 2.27 17.59 17.25
C VAL A 109 2.46 16.07 17.23
N GLN A 110 3.69 15.59 17.50
CA GLN A 110 3.96 14.15 17.61
C GLN A 110 3.15 13.48 18.72
N GLU A 111 3.05 14.12 19.88
CA GLU A 111 2.25 13.63 20.99
C GLU A 111 0.77 13.51 20.59
N LEU A 112 0.22 14.50 19.89
CA LEU A 112 -1.14 14.46 19.37
C LEU A 112 -1.33 13.32 18.34
N ILE A 113 -0.38 13.11 17.44
CA ILE A 113 -0.38 11.98 16.49
C ILE A 113 -0.45 10.66 17.24
N ASN A 114 0.35 10.52 18.30
CA ASN A 114 0.38 9.31 19.11
C ASN A 114 -0.93 9.07 19.88
N MET A 115 -1.51 10.12 20.45
CA MET A 115 -2.81 10.06 21.13
C MET A 115 -3.96 9.69 20.19
N GLN A 116 -3.89 10.08 18.93
CA GLN A 116 -4.88 9.78 17.89
C GLN A 116 -4.62 8.46 17.17
N ASN A 117 -3.86 7.53 17.77
CA ASN A 117 -3.53 6.24 17.19
C ASN A 117 -2.92 6.34 15.78
N ASN A 118 -2.05 7.32 15.58
CA ASN A 118 -1.31 7.47 14.34
C ASN A 118 -2.20 7.77 13.09
N THR A 119 -3.37 8.36 13.31
CA THR A 119 -4.14 8.95 12.22
C THR A 119 -3.46 10.23 11.74
N VAL A 120 -3.58 10.55 10.46
CA VAL A 120 -3.07 11.81 9.94
C VAL A 120 -3.78 12.94 10.68
N PRO A 121 -3.06 13.79 11.42
CA PRO A 121 -3.69 14.91 12.11
C PRO A 121 -4.30 15.85 11.07
N ASP A 122 -5.30 16.59 11.49
CA ASP A 122 -5.84 17.69 10.70
C ASP A 122 -4.69 18.57 10.19
N PRO A 123 -4.63 18.89 8.90
CA PRO A 123 -3.60 19.80 8.34
C PRO A 123 -3.44 21.09 9.13
N ASP A 124 -4.51 21.58 9.73
CA ASP A 124 -4.51 22.79 10.54
C ASP A 124 -3.68 22.65 11.84
N ILE A 125 -3.49 21.45 12.36
CA ILE A 125 -2.67 21.22 13.57
C ILE A 125 -1.20 21.62 13.32
N ALA A 126 -0.64 21.22 12.18
CA ALA A 126 0.72 21.58 11.83
C ALA A 126 0.87 23.09 11.59
N LEU A 127 -0.13 23.71 10.93
CA LEU A 127 -0.17 25.15 10.73
C LEU A 127 -0.26 25.90 12.06
N PHE A 128 -1.13 25.45 12.97
CA PHE A 128 -1.27 26.05 14.30
C PHE A 128 0.01 25.92 15.15
N ALA A 129 0.68 24.77 15.07
CA ALA A 129 1.98 24.57 15.73
C ALA A 129 3.06 25.51 15.14
N MET A 130 3.08 25.70 13.83
CA MET A 130 3.97 26.67 13.19
C MET A 130 3.72 28.11 13.67
N GLN A 131 2.46 28.52 13.80
CA GLN A 131 2.11 29.85 14.33
C GLN A 131 2.58 30.00 15.79
N LYS A 132 2.41 28.98 16.63
CA LYS A 132 2.94 29.00 18.01
C LYS A 132 4.47 29.12 18.05
N ALA A 133 5.16 28.34 17.19
CA ALA A 133 6.62 28.44 17.07
C ALA A 133 7.08 29.84 16.64
N GLN A 134 6.38 30.49 15.71
CA GLN A 134 6.65 31.85 15.27
C GLN A 134 6.44 32.88 16.41
N ILE A 135 5.37 32.71 17.20
CA ILE A 135 5.12 33.56 18.37
C ILE A 135 6.26 33.38 19.40
N ALA A 136 6.66 32.16 19.70
CA ALA A 136 7.76 31.85 20.61
C ALA A 136 9.08 32.46 20.10
N MET A 137 9.37 32.31 18.80
CA MET A 137 10.52 32.91 18.15
C MET A 137 10.52 34.46 18.29
N SER A 138 9.39 35.11 18.06
CA SER A 138 9.21 36.55 18.24
C SER A 138 9.49 36.99 19.69
N THR A 139 8.99 36.24 20.66
CA THR A 139 9.23 36.45 22.07
C THR A 139 10.72 36.34 22.41
N VAL A 140 11.39 35.28 21.94
CA VAL A 140 12.83 35.08 22.10
C VAL A 140 13.60 36.25 21.49
N ARG A 141 13.22 36.70 20.29
CA ARG A 141 13.83 37.84 19.61
C ARG A 141 13.80 39.11 20.47
N THR A 142 12.62 39.38 21.04
CA THR A 142 12.42 40.57 21.89
C THR A 142 13.21 40.47 23.20
N LEU A 143 13.12 39.36 23.92
CA LEU A 143 13.78 39.15 25.21
C LEU A 143 15.29 39.18 25.09
N THR A 144 15.86 38.69 24.01
CA THR A 144 17.31 38.68 23.78
C THR A 144 17.83 39.98 23.13
N ASN A 145 16.97 40.97 22.91
CA ASN A 145 17.31 42.16 22.12
C ASN A 145 18.01 41.76 20.80
N GLU A 146 17.35 40.89 20.03
CA GLU A 146 17.87 40.33 18.78
C GLU A 146 19.21 39.59 18.92
N GLY A 147 19.43 38.91 20.04
CA GLY A 147 20.66 38.16 20.34
C GLY A 147 21.80 39.01 20.89
N LYS A 148 21.57 40.31 21.19
CA LYS A 148 22.56 41.20 21.85
C LYS A 148 22.73 40.86 23.32
N ASP A 149 21.64 40.48 24.00
CA ASP A 149 21.68 40.09 25.39
C ASP A 149 22.10 38.62 25.52
N THR A 150 23.38 38.38 25.73
CA THR A 150 23.96 37.05 25.85
C THR A 150 23.61 36.35 27.17
N VAL A 151 23.19 37.09 28.19
CA VAL A 151 22.75 36.52 29.47
C VAL A 151 21.37 35.95 29.32
N GLN A 152 20.43 36.70 28.78
CA GLN A 152 19.10 36.24 28.47
C GLN A 152 19.11 35.08 27.46
N LEU A 153 19.97 35.15 26.45
CA LEU A 153 20.11 34.07 25.47
C LEU A 153 20.52 32.73 26.13
N ARG A 154 21.48 32.79 27.08
CA ARG A 154 21.89 31.57 27.84
C ARG A 154 20.78 31.04 28.74
N GLN A 155 20.04 31.92 29.41
CA GLN A 155 18.91 31.52 30.26
C GLN A 155 17.82 30.87 29.45
N LEU A 156 17.44 31.46 28.32
CA LEU A 156 16.44 30.88 27.41
C LEU A 156 16.91 29.57 26.79
N ARG A 157 18.20 29.44 26.50
CA ARG A 157 18.79 28.20 26.04
C ARG A 157 18.61 27.07 27.09
N HIS A 158 18.98 27.35 28.33
CA HIS A 158 18.82 26.39 29.42
C HIS A 158 17.37 26.03 29.66
N TYR A 159 16.45 26.99 29.58
CA TYR A 159 15.02 26.74 29.67
C TYR A 159 14.55 25.83 28.51
N MET A 160 14.96 26.09 27.28
CA MET A 160 14.59 25.32 26.11
C MET A 160 15.16 23.88 26.18
N ASP A 161 16.41 23.72 26.59
CA ASP A 161 17.04 22.41 26.80
C ASP A 161 16.26 21.60 27.84
N SER A 162 15.82 22.24 28.93
CA SER A 162 14.94 21.62 29.93
C SER A 162 13.58 21.22 29.33
N ALA A 163 12.93 22.12 28.59
CA ALA A 163 11.64 21.85 27.95
C ALA A 163 11.73 20.70 26.94
N LEU A 164 12.78 20.65 26.13
CA LEU A 164 13.03 19.57 25.18
C LEU A 164 13.34 18.22 25.86
N SER A 165 13.97 18.26 27.05
CA SER A 165 14.27 17.03 27.81
C SER A 165 13.03 16.38 28.41
N VAL A 166 12.05 17.17 28.84
CA VAL A 166 10.79 16.67 29.41
C VAL A 166 9.74 16.34 28.33
N THR A 167 10.00 16.74 27.08
CA THR A 167 9.15 16.40 25.93
C THR A 167 9.96 15.58 24.94
N PRO A 168 10.30 14.31 25.26
CA PRO A 168 11.09 13.49 24.37
C PRO A 168 10.30 13.20 23.08
N ARG A 169 11.02 12.96 21.98
CA ARG A 169 10.40 12.38 20.79
C ARG A 169 9.93 10.96 21.17
N THR A 170 8.63 10.77 21.12
CA THR A 170 8.07 9.44 21.34
C THR A 170 8.13 8.65 20.04
N ASP A 171 8.60 7.42 20.15
CA ASP A 171 8.54 6.49 19.01
C ASP A 171 7.09 6.12 18.68
N ILE A 172 6.87 5.60 17.52
CA ILE A 172 5.56 5.49 16.88
C ILE A 172 5.02 4.07 17.01
N PRO A 173 3.70 3.88 17.22
CA PRO A 173 3.15 2.55 17.39
C PRO A 173 3.41 1.65 16.17
N ALA A 174 3.88 0.45 16.44
CA ALA A 174 4.06 -0.59 15.46
C ALA A 174 2.71 -1.25 15.11
N TRP A 175 2.62 -1.81 13.92
CA TRP A 175 1.44 -2.53 13.45
C TRP A 175 1.83 -3.95 13.12
N GLU A 176 1.06 -4.88 13.64
CA GLU A 176 1.23 -6.29 13.34
C GLU A 176 0.10 -6.75 12.41
N TYR A 177 0.44 -7.49 11.36
CA TYR A 177 -0.54 -8.17 10.56
C TYR A 177 -1.20 -9.25 11.37
N GLN A 178 -2.51 -9.14 11.54
CA GLN A 178 -3.32 -10.23 12.04
C GLN A 178 -3.37 -11.34 10.98
N HIS A 179 -3.65 -12.54 11.45
CA HIS A 179 -3.70 -13.71 10.59
C HIS A 179 -4.96 -13.80 9.71
N VAL A 180 -5.68 -12.71 9.51
CA VAL A 180 -6.93 -12.66 8.73
C VAL A 180 -6.77 -11.73 7.54
N ALA A 181 -7.13 -12.22 6.36
CA ALA A 181 -7.23 -11.39 5.17
C ALA A 181 -8.41 -11.83 4.29
N ILE A 182 -9.00 -10.86 3.61
CA ILE A 182 -10.05 -11.07 2.60
C ILE A 182 -9.58 -10.41 1.31
N GLY A 183 -9.71 -11.10 0.19
CA GLY A 183 -9.31 -10.59 -1.10
C GLY A 183 -10.38 -10.75 -2.15
N PHE A 184 -10.44 -9.82 -3.08
CA PHE A 184 -11.27 -9.87 -4.27
C PHE A 184 -10.41 -9.54 -5.48
N ASP A 185 -10.64 -10.21 -6.59
CA ASP A 185 -9.93 -9.95 -7.82
C ASP A 185 -10.74 -10.31 -9.05
N VAL A 186 -10.38 -9.70 -10.17
CA VAL A 186 -10.92 -9.95 -11.49
C VAL A 186 -9.79 -9.96 -12.51
N GLY A 187 -9.88 -10.79 -13.52
CA GLY A 187 -8.88 -10.80 -14.57
C GLY A 187 -9.09 -11.89 -15.62
N PRO A 188 -8.21 -11.96 -16.62
CA PRO A 188 -8.28 -12.98 -17.65
C PRO A 188 -7.95 -14.37 -17.09
N GLY A 189 -8.57 -15.36 -17.71
CA GLY A 189 -8.30 -16.78 -17.45
C GLY A 189 -8.30 -17.58 -18.73
N LEU A 190 -7.46 -18.60 -18.75
CA LEU A 190 -7.30 -19.56 -19.82
C LEU A 190 -7.49 -20.97 -19.25
N SER A 191 -8.22 -21.82 -19.97
CA SER A 191 -8.31 -23.24 -19.67
C SER A 191 -7.98 -24.04 -20.94
N VAL A 192 -6.95 -24.85 -20.87
CA VAL A 192 -6.50 -25.72 -21.95
C VAL A 192 -6.90 -27.14 -21.60
N PHE A 193 -7.68 -27.77 -22.47
CA PHE A 193 -8.18 -29.08 -22.25
C PHE A 193 -7.18 -30.18 -22.65
N SER A 194 -7.24 -31.32 -22.00
CA SER A 194 -6.39 -32.49 -22.25
C SER A 194 -7.22 -33.76 -22.28
N GLY A 195 -6.63 -34.87 -22.82
CA GLY A 195 -7.34 -36.13 -23.04
C GLY A 195 -8.48 -35.95 -24.06
N GLU A 196 -9.54 -36.73 -23.93
CA GLU A 196 -10.69 -36.67 -24.84
C GLU A 196 -11.35 -35.29 -24.88
N MET A 197 -11.30 -34.51 -23.76
CA MET A 197 -11.81 -33.12 -23.75
C MET A 197 -11.13 -32.25 -24.80
N ALA A 198 -9.85 -32.45 -25.07
CA ALA A 198 -9.12 -31.70 -26.09
C ALA A 198 -9.59 -32.00 -27.52
N ASP A 199 -10.21 -33.15 -27.74
CA ASP A 199 -10.80 -33.53 -29.01
C ASP A 199 -12.14 -32.85 -29.29
N TYR A 200 -12.86 -32.52 -28.22
CA TYR A 200 -14.19 -31.90 -28.30
C TYR A 200 -14.18 -30.38 -28.20
N PHE A 201 -13.21 -29.78 -27.46
CA PHE A 201 -13.22 -28.37 -27.18
C PHE A 201 -11.92 -27.69 -27.58
N HIS A 202 -12.04 -26.48 -28.13
CA HIS A 202 -10.92 -25.55 -28.24
C HIS A 202 -10.58 -24.99 -26.84
N PRO A 203 -9.37 -24.45 -26.64
CA PRO A 203 -9.04 -23.75 -25.39
C PRO A 203 -10.08 -22.69 -25.05
N LEU A 204 -10.43 -22.59 -23.77
CA LEU A 204 -11.35 -21.61 -23.24
C LEU A 204 -10.59 -20.39 -22.78
N ALA A 205 -10.92 -19.24 -23.34
CA ALA A 205 -10.44 -17.95 -22.85
C ALA A 205 -11.62 -17.13 -22.32
N GLY A 206 -11.43 -16.48 -21.18
CA GLY A 206 -12.51 -15.75 -20.53
C GLY A 206 -12.05 -14.85 -19.39
N TRP A 207 -13.00 -14.44 -18.59
CA TRP A 207 -12.79 -13.64 -17.40
C TRP A 207 -13.01 -14.49 -16.15
N SER A 208 -12.15 -14.28 -15.17
CA SER A 208 -12.29 -14.85 -13.83
C SER A 208 -12.62 -13.79 -12.82
N LEU A 209 -13.50 -14.12 -11.88
CA LEU A 209 -13.83 -13.34 -10.71
C LEU A 209 -13.56 -14.22 -9.49
N GLY A 210 -12.83 -13.71 -8.51
CA GLY A 210 -12.45 -14.46 -7.32
C GLY A 210 -12.64 -13.72 -6.03
N ALA A 211 -12.88 -14.50 -4.97
CA ALA A 211 -12.88 -14.06 -3.59
C ALA A 211 -12.06 -15.06 -2.77
N ALA A 212 -11.10 -14.53 -2.00
CA ALA A 212 -10.24 -15.34 -1.16
C ALA A 212 -10.38 -14.92 0.31
N PHE A 213 -10.34 -15.90 1.19
CA PHE A 213 -10.28 -15.72 2.63
C PHE A 213 -9.02 -16.43 3.15
N ARG A 214 -8.26 -15.77 4.01
CA ARG A 214 -7.09 -16.34 4.67
C ARG A 214 -7.22 -16.21 6.17
N TYR A 215 -6.94 -17.31 6.85
CA TYR A 215 -6.81 -17.36 8.30
C TYR A 215 -5.55 -18.11 8.68
N ARG A 216 -4.59 -17.43 9.30
CA ARG A 216 -3.25 -17.96 9.55
C ARG A 216 -2.64 -18.49 8.25
N ARG A 217 -2.23 -19.76 8.23
CA ARG A 217 -1.69 -20.45 7.05
C ARG A 217 -2.76 -21.06 6.16
N PHE A 218 -4.02 -21.10 6.59
CA PHE A 218 -5.10 -21.66 5.79
C PHE A 218 -5.70 -20.61 4.87
N MET A 219 -6.00 -21.03 3.66
CA MET A 219 -6.63 -20.19 2.65
C MET A 219 -7.81 -20.95 2.03
N ALA A 220 -8.92 -20.25 1.85
CA ALA A 220 -10.04 -20.66 1.02
C ALA A 220 -10.22 -19.64 -0.10
N ASP A 221 -10.39 -20.11 -1.35
CA ASP A 221 -10.60 -19.26 -2.52
C ASP A 221 -11.74 -19.80 -3.34
N TYR A 222 -12.74 -18.97 -3.60
CA TYR A 222 -13.83 -19.27 -4.52
C TYR A 222 -13.67 -18.42 -5.78
N ARG A 223 -13.75 -19.08 -6.94
CA ARG A 223 -13.47 -18.44 -8.22
C ARG A 223 -14.38 -18.95 -9.31
N ILE A 224 -14.85 -18.05 -10.16
CA ILE A 224 -15.63 -18.35 -11.35
C ILE A 224 -14.80 -17.90 -12.56
N LEU A 225 -14.55 -18.81 -13.48
CA LEU A 225 -14.04 -18.53 -14.82
C LEU A 225 -15.18 -18.70 -15.82
N SER A 226 -15.54 -17.63 -16.51
CA SER A 226 -16.55 -17.64 -17.56
C SER A 226 -15.91 -17.25 -18.90
N GLY A 227 -16.04 -18.07 -19.88
CA GLY A 227 -15.41 -17.85 -21.17
C GLY A 227 -16.20 -18.45 -22.34
N ARG A 228 -15.69 -18.19 -23.53
CA ARG A 228 -16.25 -18.72 -24.78
C ARG A 228 -15.25 -19.63 -25.45
N THR A 229 -15.76 -20.69 -26.05
CA THR A 229 -15.00 -21.64 -26.85
C THR A 229 -15.89 -22.17 -27.99
N HIS A 230 -15.31 -22.97 -28.85
CA HIS A 230 -16.05 -23.69 -29.92
C HIS A 230 -15.89 -25.18 -29.75
N SER A 231 -16.93 -25.91 -30.15
CA SER A 231 -16.84 -27.36 -30.29
C SER A 231 -15.99 -27.72 -31.53
N LYS A 232 -15.20 -28.78 -31.43
CA LYS A 232 -14.41 -29.34 -32.54
C LYS A 232 -15.13 -30.53 -33.23
N LYS A 233 -16.00 -31.17 -32.47
CA LYS A 233 -16.75 -32.35 -32.93
C LYS A 233 -18.19 -32.26 -32.45
N GLU A 234 -19.08 -32.91 -33.18
CA GLU A 234 -20.44 -33.13 -32.70
C GLU A 234 -20.43 -34.04 -31.49
N PHE A 235 -21.23 -33.70 -30.48
CA PHE A 235 -21.42 -34.52 -29.29
C PHE A 235 -22.81 -34.31 -28.70
N TYR A 236 -23.22 -35.30 -27.92
CA TYR A 236 -24.49 -35.30 -27.21
C TYR A 236 -24.24 -35.20 -25.71
N LEU A 237 -25.00 -34.35 -25.06
CA LEU A 237 -24.97 -34.18 -23.61
C LEU A 237 -26.42 -34.29 -23.12
N GLU A 238 -26.76 -35.41 -22.49
CA GLU A 238 -28.16 -35.78 -22.25
C GLU A 238 -28.94 -35.76 -23.56
N ASP A 239 -30.02 -35.00 -23.64
CA ASP A 239 -30.87 -34.91 -24.84
C ASP A 239 -30.42 -33.82 -25.83
N PHE A 240 -29.28 -33.20 -25.59
CA PHE A 240 -28.79 -32.08 -26.41
C PHE A 240 -27.72 -32.49 -27.39
N LYS A 241 -27.92 -32.10 -28.64
CA LYS A 241 -26.95 -32.23 -29.70
C LYS A 241 -26.19 -30.91 -29.86
N PHE A 242 -24.86 -30.98 -29.78
CA PHE A 242 -23.96 -29.87 -30.09
C PHE A 242 -23.26 -30.15 -31.42
N SER A 243 -23.35 -29.22 -32.37
CA SER A 243 -22.67 -29.36 -33.65
C SER A 243 -21.16 -29.05 -33.51
N ASP A 244 -20.40 -29.47 -34.51
CA ASP A 244 -18.94 -29.27 -34.58
C ASP A 244 -18.46 -27.82 -34.63
N THR A 245 -19.36 -26.87 -34.86
CA THR A 245 -19.05 -25.40 -34.89
C THR A 245 -19.80 -24.64 -33.84
N SER A 246 -20.49 -25.29 -32.93
CA SER A 246 -21.29 -24.62 -31.89
C SER A 246 -20.43 -23.70 -31.02
N ARG A 247 -20.91 -22.47 -30.86
CA ARG A 247 -20.32 -21.50 -29.91
C ARG A 247 -20.80 -21.79 -28.51
N LEU A 248 -19.88 -22.20 -27.67
CA LEU A 248 -20.16 -22.62 -26.31
C LEU A 248 -19.70 -21.53 -25.33
N GLN A 249 -20.53 -21.26 -24.35
CA GLN A 249 -20.08 -20.56 -23.14
C GLN A 249 -19.84 -21.61 -22.06
N ILE A 250 -18.66 -21.57 -21.46
CA ILE A 250 -18.30 -22.48 -20.38
C ILE A 250 -18.10 -21.66 -19.11
N ASN A 251 -18.76 -22.10 -18.04
CA ASN A 251 -18.58 -21.57 -16.71
C ASN A 251 -17.93 -22.63 -15.82
N GLN A 252 -16.80 -22.27 -15.25
CA GLN A 252 -16.06 -23.11 -14.29
C GLN A 252 -16.07 -22.43 -12.93
N GLY A 253 -16.69 -23.07 -11.94
CA GLY A 253 -16.62 -22.65 -10.53
C GLY A 253 -15.57 -23.50 -9.82
N THR A 254 -14.71 -22.88 -9.00
CA THR A 254 -13.66 -23.58 -8.25
C THR A 254 -13.69 -23.10 -6.81
N LEU A 255 -13.84 -24.03 -5.87
CA LEU A 255 -13.67 -23.79 -4.43
C LEU A 255 -12.39 -24.49 -3.99
N SER A 256 -11.37 -23.70 -3.66
CA SER A 256 -10.02 -24.16 -3.34
C SER A 256 -9.74 -24.02 -1.85
N PHE A 257 -8.99 -24.98 -1.31
CA PHE A 257 -8.44 -24.94 0.04
C PHE A 257 -6.93 -25.15 -0.05
N GLY A 258 -6.16 -24.26 0.57
CA GLY A 258 -4.71 -24.27 0.49
C GLY A 258 -4.04 -24.00 1.81
N ILE A 259 -2.74 -24.29 1.86
CA ILE A 259 -1.88 -23.97 2.99
C ILE A 259 -0.78 -23.03 2.48
N CYS A 260 -0.68 -21.84 3.06
CA CYS A 260 0.33 -20.86 2.71
C CYS A 260 1.72 -21.37 3.13
N VAL A 261 2.55 -21.69 2.15
CA VAL A 261 3.96 -22.05 2.34
C VAL A 261 4.86 -20.82 2.40
N ILE A 262 4.44 -19.75 1.70
CA ILE A 262 5.00 -18.41 1.84
C ILE A 262 3.85 -17.53 2.30
N ASP A 263 4.00 -16.94 3.48
CA ASP A 263 3.01 -16.03 4.08
C ASP A 263 3.75 -14.78 4.56
N LYS A 264 4.05 -13.91 3.61
CA LYS A 264 4.70 -12.61 3.84
C LYS A 264 3.75 -11.48 3.45
N PRO A 265 3.88 -10.29 4.04
CA PRO A 265 3.01 -9.15 3.71
C PRO A 265 2.91 -8.84 2.23
N LYS A 266 4.02 -9.01 1.51
CA LYS A 266 4.12 -8.74 0.08
C LYS A 266 3.76 -9.94 -0.80
N TRP A 267 4.03 -11.17 -0.33
CA TRP A 267 3.85 -12.38 -1.10
C TRP A 267 3.16 -13.46 -0.29
N THR A 268 2.14 -14.07 -0.86
CA THR A 268 1.52 -15.28 -0.35
C THR A 268 1.59 -16.33 -1.44
N VAL A 269 2.07 -17.53 -1.11
CA VAL A 269 2.08 -18.66 -2.04
C VAL A 269 1.48 -19.87 -1.32
N ALA A 270 0.50 -20.49 -1.95
CA ALA A 270 -0.22 -21.62 -1.39
C ALA A 270 -0.44 -22.71 -2.44
N PRO A 271 0.09 -23.91 -2.28
CA PRO A 271 -0.47 -25.10 -2.93
C PRO A 271 -1.91 -25.32 -2.46
N TYR A 272 -2.77 -25.76 -3.35
CA TYR A 272 -4.18 -25.98 -3.05
C TYR A 272 -4.73 -27.27 -3.65
N ALA A 273 -5.77 -27.79 -3.01
CA ALA A 273 -6.72 -28.74 -3.58
C ALA A 273 -8.08 -28.07 -3.68
N ALA A 274 -8.87 -28.43 -4.69
CA ALA A 274 -10.14 -27.78 -4.95
C ALA A 274 -11.19 -28.74 -5.48
N PHE A 275 -12.45 -28.35 -5.24
CA PHE A 275 -13.59 -28.86 -5.98
C PHE A 275 -13.91 -27.86 -7.09
N SER A 276 -13.98 -28.36 -8.32
CA SER A 276 -14.21 -27.56 -9.51
C SER A 276 -15.49 -28.06 -10.18
N THR A 277 -16.34 -27.12 -10.56
CA THR A 277 -17.55 -27.41 -11.34
C THR A 277 -17.36 -26.91 -12.76
N PHE A 278 -17.88 -27.63 -13.71
CA PHE A 278 -17.84 -27.28 -15.12
C PHE A 278 -19.26 -27.33 -15.68
N ARG A 279 -19.66 -26.26 -16.36
CA ARG A 279 -21.00 -26.18 -16.95
C ARG A 279 -20.90 -25.60 -18.35
N ILE A 280 -21.51 -26.30 -19.31
CA ILE A 280 -21.65 -25.83 -20.69
C ILE A 280 -23.01 -25.15 -20.84
N ILE A 281 -23.02 -24.00 -21.50
CA ILE A 281 -24.21 -23.23 -21.82
C ILE A 281 -24.25 -23.07 -23.34
N ASN A 282 -25.27 -23.58 -24.00
CA ASN A 282 -25.50 -23.31 -25.42
C ASN A 282 -26.23 -21.96 -25.57
N ARG A 283 -25.73 -21.12 -26.47
CA ARG A 283 -26.34 -19.82 -26.78
C ARG A 283 -27.02 -19.76 -28.15
N GLU A 284 -26.88 -20.77 -28.95
CA GLU A 284 -27.39 -20.81 -30.32
C GLU A 284 -28.55 -21.78 -30.42
N GLU A 285 -29.72 -21.41 -29.89
CA GLU A 285 -30.95 -22.07 -30.28
C GLU A 285 -31.66 -21.24 -31.36
N PRO A 286 -32.10 -21.88 -32.48
CA PRO A 286 -32.71 -21.19 -33.61
C PRO A 286 -34.07 -20.54 -33.31
N ASP A 287 -34.70 -20.93 -32.21
CA ASP A 287 -36.06 -20.51 -31.83
C ASP A 287 -36.09 -19.40 -30.76
N GLY A 288 -34.92 -18.83 -30.40
CA GLY A 288 -34.84 -17.74 -29.45
C GLY A 288 -35.15 -18.15 -28.00
N SER A 289 -35.30 -19.43 -27.70
CA SER A 289 -35.45 -19.90 -26.33
C SER A 289 -34.13 -19.85 -25.57
N LEU A 290 -34.06 -18.94 -24.60
CA LEU A 290 -32.90 -18.67 -23.78
C LEU A 290 -32.60 -19.84 -22.83
N TYR A 291 -31.41 -20.39 -22.94
CA TYR A 291 -30.72 -21.13 -21.89
C TYR A 291 -31.18 -22.56 -21.56
N ARG A 292 -30.62 -23.52 -22.22
CA ARG A 292 -30.49 -24.81 -21.56
C ARG A 292 -29.12 -24.94 -20.89
N ARG A 293 -29.15 -25.04 -19.58
CA ARG A 293 -27.96 -25.31 -18.76
C ARG A 293 -27.70 -26.80 -18.83
N GLY A 294 -26.59 -27.19 -19.43
CA GLY A 294 -26.07 -28.54 -19.26
C GLY A 294 -25.82 -28.82 -17.76
N PRO A 295 -25.80 -30.07 -17.35
CA PRO A 295 -25.51 -30.47 -15.98
C PRO A 295 -24.17 -29.90 -15.53
N ALA A 296 -24.04 -29.62 -14.23
CA ALA A 296 -22.78 -29.20 -13.63
C ALA A 296 -22.03 -30.46 -13.17
N PHE A 297 -20.79 -30.61 -13.59
CA PHE A 297 -19.94 -31.74 -13.20
C PHE A 297 -18.96 -31.27 -12.13
N ALA A 298 -18.76 -32.10 -11.11
CA ALA A 298 -17.81 -31.85 -10.04
C ALA A 298 -16.51 -32.59 -10.33
N ASN A 299 -15.39 -31.85 -10.31
CA ASN A 299 -14.07 -32.38 -10.58
C ASN A 299 -13.13 -32.02 -9.40
N ILE A 300 -12.07 -32.82 -9.28
CA ILE A 300 -10.98 -32.48 -8.34
C ILE A 300 -9.93 -31.71 -9.09
N GLU A 301 -9.45 -30.63 -8.47
CA GLU A 301 -8.40 -29.77 -9.02
C GLU A 301 -7.27 -29.63 -7.99
N GLY A 302 -6.04 -29.62 -8.47
CA GLY A 302 -4.86 -29.30 -7.65
C GLY A 302 -3.97 -28.30 -8.35
N GLY A 303 -3.30 -27.43 -7.59
CA GLY A 303 -2.49 -26.41 -8.18
C GLY A 303 -1.75 -25.49 -7.21
N LEU A 304 -1.32 -24.35 -7.72
CA LEU A 304 -0.60 -23.32 -6.99
C LEU A 304 -1.29 -21.97 -7.15
N LEU A 305 -1.42 -21.25 -6.05
CA LEU A 305 -1.88 -19.87 -6.02
C LEU A 305 -0.76 -18.99 -5.46
N ALA A 306 -0.50 -17.88 -6.12
CA ALA A 306 0.42 -16.84 -5.66
C ALA A 306 -0.27 -15.48 -5.68
N GLU A 307 -0.18 -14.74 -4.59
CA GLU A 307 -0.66 -13.36 -4.47
C GLU A 307 0.53 -12.42 -4.23
N TRP A 308 0.54 -11.33 -4.96
CA TRP A 308 1.50 -10.24 -4.77
C TRP A 308 0.76 -8.96 -4.37
N ASN A 309 0.91 -8.54 -3.12
CA ASN A 309 0.40 -7.27 -2.61
C ASN A 309 1.44 -6.17 -2.89
N PHE A 310 1.18 -5.30 -3.85
CA PHE A 310 2.20 -4.38 -4.35
C PHE A 310 2.02 -2.94 -3.90
N LEU A 311 0.80 -2.48 -3.61
CA LEU A 311 0.54 -1.09 -3.25
C LEU A 311 -0.51 -1.00 -2.13
N PRO A 312 -0.09 -0.76 -0.88
CA PRO A 312 -1.02 -0.35 0.16
C PRO A 312 -1.49 1.08 -0.12
N PHE A 313 -2.79 1.35 -0.04
CA PHE A 313 -3.35 2.67 -0.35
C PHE A 313 -4.27 3.23 0.74
N TYR A 314 -4.75 2.38 1.64
CA TYR A 314 -5.58 2.81 2.76
C TYR A 314 -5.25 2.00 4.00
N GLN A 315 -5.21 2.68 5.15
CA GLN A 315 -4.99 2.05 6.44
C GLN A 315 -5.81 2.76 7.52
N ASN A 316 -6.42 1.96 8.38
CA ASN A 316 -7.00 2.40 9.64
C ASN A 316 -6.43 1.57 10.81
N ASN A 317 -6.98 1.72 12.02
CA ASN A 317 -6.48 1.04 13.23
C ASN A 317 -6.60 -0.49 13.20
N SER A 318 -7.43 -1.04 12.33
CA SER A 318 -7.74 -2.49 12.31
C SER A 318 -7.53 -3.14 10.95
N SER A 319 -7.35 -2.37 9.89
CA SER A 319 -7.26 -2.92 8.55
C SER A 319 -6.31 -2.15 7.63
N LEU A 320 -5.66 -2.89 6.74
CA LEU A 320 -4.81 -2.38 5.68
C LEU A 320 -5.34 -2.87 4.33
N LEU A 321 -5.71 -1.94 3.45
CA LEU A 321 -6.12 -2.22 2.08
C LEU A 321 -4.92 -2.10 1.15
N SER A 322 -4.75 -3.11 0.30
CA SER A 322 -3.65 -3.14 -0.67
C SER A 322 -4.17 -3.59 -2.03
N TRP A 323 -3.62 -3.04 -3.09
CA TRP A 323 -3.76 -3.64 -4.41
C TRP A 323 -2.99 -4.95 -4.46
N LYS A 324 -3.61 -5.95 -5.07
CA LYS A 324 -2.98 -7.26 -5.27
C LYS A 324 -2.98 -7.66 -6.75
N MET A 325 -2.00 -8.45 -7.11
CA MET A 325 -1.99 -9.26 -8.32
C MET A 325 -2.03 -10.73 -7.91
N LEU A 326 -2.88 -11.50 -8.57
CA LEU A 326 -3.05 -12.91 -8.32
C LEU A 326 -2.60 -13.71 -9.54
N PHE A 327 -1.90 -14.80 -9.29
CA PHE A 327 -1.54 -15.83 -10.25
C PHE A 327 -2.04 -17.17 -9.72
N LYS A 328 -2.89 -17.85 -10.47
CA LYS A 328 -3.41 -19.17 -10.11
C LYS A 328 -3.23 -20.11 -11.28
N GLY A 329 -2.56 -21.21 -11.03
CA GLY A 329 -2.39 -22.30 -11.98
C GLY A 329 -2.82 -23.62 -11.36
N GLY A 330 -3.57 -24.44 -12.09
CA GLY A 330 -4.02 -25.73 -11.58
C GLY A 330 -4.46 -26.67 -12.69
N TYR A 331 -4.44 -27.93 -12.35
CA TYR A 331 -4.95 -28.99 -13.21
C TYR A 331 -6.15 -29.65 -12.55
N SER A 332 -7.27 -29.74 -13.30
CA SER A 332 -8.46 -30.45 -12.86
C SER A 332 -8.66 -31.70 -13.74
N THR A 333 -8.95 -32.82 -13.10
CA THR A 333 -9.48 -34.00 -13.79
C THR A 333 -10.95 -33.76 -14.10
N ALA A 334 -11.40 -34.23 -15.22
CA ALA A 334 -12.80 -34.16 -15.62
C ALA A 334 -13.28 -35.52 -16.10
N ASP A 335 -14.35 -36.00 -15.49
CA ASP A 335 -15.13 -37.12 -15.96
C ASP A 335 -16.54 -36.62 -16.24
N TYR A 336 -16.85 -36.47 -17.52
CA TYR A 336 -18.15 -36.01 -17.97
C TYR A 336 -19.08 -37.17 -18.21
N LEU A 337 -19.88 -37.55 -17.19
CA LEU A 337 -20.90 -38.61 -17.28
C LEU A 337 -20.38 -39.92 -17.89
N HIS A 338 -19.09 -40.23 -17.66
CA HIS A 338 -18.40 -41.37 -18.29
C HIS A 338 -18.37 -41.32 -19.84
N VAL A 339 -18.71 -40.17 -20.45
CA VAL A 339 -18.78 -40.01 -21.91
C VAL A 339 -17.53 -39.28 -22.45
N ILE A 340 -17.01 -38.30 -21.72
CA ILE A 340 -15.82 -37.52 -22.13
C ILE A 340 -14.87 -37.47 -20.95
N ASN A 341 -13.78 -38.23 -21.05
CA ASN A 341 -12.74 -38.25 -20.02
C ASN A 341 -11.60 -37.30 -20.37
N GLY A 342 -11.03 -36.63 -19.36
CA GLY A 342 -9.88 -35.76 -19.62
C GLY A 342 -9.56 -34.89 -18.45
N GLY A 343 -9.01 -33.75 -18.77
CA GLY A 343 -8.67 -32.74 -17.78
C GLY A 343 -8.56 -31.35 -18.37
N SER A 344 -8.31 -30.39 -17.51
CA SER A 344 -8.02 -29.01 -17.94
C SER A 344 -6.93 -28.38 -17.12
N LEU A 345 -5.94 -27.82 -17.82
CA LEU A 345 -4.94 -26.93 -17.23
C LEU A 345 -5.52 -25.52 -17.22
N LYS A 346 -5.65 -24.94 -16.06
CA LYS A 346 -6.18 -23.58 -15.85
C LYS A 346 -5.06 -22.64 -15.47
N ILE A 347 -5.04 -21.47 -16.10
CA ILE A 347 -4.14 -20.37 -15.75
C ILE A 347 -4.98 -19.11 -15.62
N GLN A 348 -4.86 -18.42 -14.52
CA GLN A 348 -5.62 -17.21 -14.22
C GLN A 348 -4.68 -16.14 -13.67
N VAL A 349 -4.85 -14.93 -14.15
CA VAL A 349 -4.16 -13.74 -13.65
C VAL A 349 -5.21 -12.73 -13.28
N GLY A 350 -5.18 -12.24 -12.05
CA GLY A 350 -6.15 -11.28 -11.55
C GLY A 350 -5.48 -10.04 -10.96
N ILE A 351 -6.18 -8.93 -11.03
CA ILE A 351 -5.87 -7.72 -10.26
C ILE A 351 -7.03 -7.45 -9.33
N GLY A 352 -6.75 -7.00 -8.13
CA GLY A 352 -7.80 -6.79 -7.15
C GLY A 352 -7.32 -6.14 -5.87
N LEU A 353 -8.10 -6.32 -4.83
CA LEU A 353 -7.88 -5.73 -3.53
C LEU A 353 -7.74 -6.82 -2.47
N THR A 354 -6.86 -6.57 -1.51
CA THR A 354 -6.77 -7.37 -0.27
C THR A 354 -6.97 -6.46 0.92
N VAL A 355 -7.85 -6.87 1.82
CA VAL A 355 -8.03 -6.29 3.15
C VAL A 355 -7.34 -7.21 4.15
N ASN A 356 -6.24 -6.74 4.73
CA ASN A 356 -5.56 -7.45 5.81
C ASN A 356 -6.00 -6.85 7.14
N ALA A 357 -6.37 -7.68 8.09
CA ALA A 357 -6.55 -7.22 9.45
C ALA A 357 -5.18 -6.89 10.07
N ILE A 358 -5.09 -5.78 10.77
CA ILE A 358 -3.90 -5.33 11.47
C ILE A 358 -4.25 -5.02 12.93
N ARG A 359 -3.28 -5.13 13.81
CA ARG A 359 -3.38 -4.73 15.21
C ARG A 359 -2.30 -3.71 15.51
N THR A 360 -2.67 -2.61 16.16
CA THR A 360 -1.71 -1.69 16.75
C THR A 360 -1.07 -2.34 17.95
N ILE A 361 0.24 -2.34 18.03
CA ILE A 361 0.98 -2.77 19.22
C ILE A 361 1.14 -1.55 20.10
N PRO A 362 0.57 -1.54 21.33
CA PRO A 362 0.75 -0.44 22.25
C PRO A 362 2.23 -0.31 22.63
N PHE A 363 2.64 0.91 22.91
CA PHE A 363 4.05 1.28 23.18
C PHE A 363 4.69 0.55 24.39
N ASN A 364 3.88 0.03 25.31
CA ASN A 364 4.33 -0.53 26.59
C ASN A 364 4.47 -2.05 26.59
N GLU A 365 4.35 -2.72 25.45
CA GLU A 365 4.46 -4.20 25.38
C GLU A 365 5.84 -4.71 24.90
N ASN A 366 6.88 -3.84 24.84
CA ASN A 366 8.27 -4.22 24.51
C ASN A 366 9.18 -4.18 25.73
#